data_abb8af95f3b2fd266abe35e1e6dca630
#
_entry.id   abb8af95f3b2fd266abe35e1e6dca630
#
_cell.length_a   1.000
_cell.length_b   1.000
_cell.length_c   1.000
_cell.angle_alpha   90.00
_cell.angle_beta   90.00
_cell.angle_gamma   90.00
#
_symmetry.space_group_name_H-M   'P 1'
#
loop_
_entity.id
_entity.type
_entity.pdbx_description
1 polymer ?
#
loop_
_entity_poly.entity_id
_entity_poly.type
_entity_poly.pdbx_seq_one_letter_code
_entity_poly.pdbx_strand_id
1 'polypeptide(L)'
;CYLTSYHSFQKQGTIERFNQYVVSGNRHLKLFLNEAAPVFENPLTIAQISFEKKEPIVDHLLMCGDTAGLIHPLCGNGMAMAIHSAKLASGVIRNYLEEKTYGRTQMEKDYIKTWNRTFKSRLWYGRKLQYMLLNKKYMDMGVRAIGSFQGLLSAIIAKTHGKPIV
;
A
#
# COMPACT_ATOMS: atom_id res chain seq x y z
N CYS A 1 -12.53 8.36 0.75
CA CYS A 1 -11.24 8.19 1.45
C CYS A 1 -10.15 8.97 0.71
N TYR A 2 -9.30 9.69 1.44
CA TYR A 2 -8.12 10.35 0.88
C TYR A 2 -6.91 10.16 1.81
N LEU A 3 -5.73 10.21 1.23
CA LEU A 3 -4.45 10.18 1.92
C LEU A 3 -3.79 11.56 1.79
N THR A 4 -3.32 12.09 2.89
CA THR A 4 -2.60 13.38 2.92
C THR A 4 -1.26 13.26 3.63
N SER A 5 -0.32 14.17 3.32
CA SER A 5 0.91 14.28 4.10
C SER A 5 0.61 14.86 5.48
N TYR A 6 1.33 14.37 6.48
CA TYR A 6 1.22 14.90 7.85
C TYR A 6 1.46 16.42 7.90
N HIS A 7 2.42 16.91 7.14
CA HIS A 7 2.73 18.35 7.05
C HIS A 7 1.57 19.17 6.49
N SER A 8 0.88 18.69 5.45
CA SER A 8 -0.29 19.39 4.88
C SER A 8 -1.46 19.41 5.85
N PHE A 9 -1.66 18.32 6.59
CA PHE A 9 -2.72 18.25 7.60
C PHE A 9 -2.42 19.15 8.81
N GLN A 10 -1.19 19.13 9.32
CA GLN A 10 -0.77 19.95 10.47
C GLN A 10 -1.02 21.44 10.26
N LYS A 11 -0.84 21.96 9.05
CA LYS A 11 -1.11 23.37 8.72
C LYS A 11 -2.57 23.77 8.95
N GLN A 12 -3.49 22.84 8.85
CA GLN A 12 -4.93 23.11 9.00
C GLN A 12 -5.44 22.78 10.40
N GLY A 13 -4.83 21.83 11.10
CA GLY A 13 -5.11 21.45 12.46
C GLY A 13 -6.34 20.54 12.62
N THR A 14 -7.41 20.71 11.83
CA THR A 14 -8.62 19.90 11.88
C THR A 14 -9.02 19.37 10.49
N ILE A 15 -9.85 18.32 10.47
CA ILE A 15 -10.36 17.70 9.23
C ILE A 15 -11.28 18.67 8.50
N GLU A 16 -12.12 19.40 9.22
CA GLU A 16 -13.06 20.38 8.67
C GLU A 16 -12.30 21.49 7.93
N ARG A 17 -11.28 22.05 8.56
CA ARG A 17 -10.42 23.07 7.94
C ARG A 17 -9.64 22.49 6.76
N PHE A 18 -9.14 21.27 6.88
CA PHE A 18 -8.46 20.60 5.76
C PHE A 18 -9.40 20.39 4.57
N ASN A 19 -10.63 19.95 4.81
CA ASN A 19 -11.65 19.83 3.76
C ASN A 19 -11.97 21.19 3.13
N GLN A 20 -12.17 22.21 3.95
CA GLN A 20 -12.51 23.55 3.48
C GLN A 20 -11.42 24.21 2.65
N TYR A 21 -10.17 24.13 3.08
CA TYR A 21 -9.07 24.90 2.45
C TYR A 21 -8.22 24.09 1.46
N VAL A 22 -8.16 22.77 1.61
CA VAL A 22 -7.33 21.93 0.75
C VAL A 22 -8.17 21.11 -0.22
N VAL A 23 -9.10 20.30 0.30
CA VAL A 23 -9.89 19.39 -0.54
C VAL A 23 -10.84 20.15 -1.43
N SER A 24 -11.51 21.21 -0.92
CA SER A 24 -12.43 22.07 -1.68
C SER A 24 -11.73 22.97 -2.70
N GLY A 25 -10.40 23.04 -2.70
CA GLY A 25 -9.62 23.63 -3.78
C GLY A 25 -9.79 22.92 -5.13
N ASN A 26 -10.16 21.64 -5.11
CA ASN A 26 -10.56 20.88 -6.29
C ASN A 26 -12.08 20.98 -6.48
N ARG A 27 -12.53 21.54 -7.62
CA ARG A 27 -13.96 21.75 -7.94
C ARG A 27 -14.80 20.47 -7.81
N HIS A 28 -14.30 19.34 -8.30
CA HIS A 28 -15.04 18.08 -8.28
C HIS A 28 -15.15 17.50 -6.87
N LEU A 29 -14.09 17.60 -6.08
CA LEU A 29 -14.12 17.17 -4.68
C LEU A 29 -15.01 18.07 -3.83
N LYS A 30 -15.05 19.38 -4.11
CA LYS A 30 -15.96 20.32 -3.45
C LYS A 30 -17.43 19.96 -3.71
N LEU A 31 -17.79 19.70 -4.96
CA LEU A 31 -19.16 19.27 -5.33
C LEU A 31 -19.51 17.96 -4.60
N PHE A 32 -18.62 16.97 -4.67
CA PHE A 32 -18.82 15.70 -3.99
C PHE A 32 -19.05 15.87 -2.48
N LEU A 33 -18.21 16.67 -1.79
CA LEU A 33 -18.36 16.88 -0.34
C LEU A 33 -19.65 17.63 0.04
N ASN A 34 -20.15 18.51 -0.83
CA ASN A 34 -21.40 19.24 -0.59
C ASN A 34 -22.64 18.37 -0.77
N GLU A 35 -22.57 17.35 -1.63
CA GLU A 35 -23.70 16.47 -1.96
C GLU A 35 -23.68 15.17 -1.19
N ALA A 36 -22.52 14.76 -0.65
CA ALA A 36 -22.35 13.49 0.05
C ALA A 36 -22.92 13.55 1.47
N ALA A 37 -23.76 12.58 1.80
CA ALA A 37 -24.20 12.35 3.17
C ALA A 37 -23.13 11.53 3.91
N PRO A 38 -22.61 11.97 5.06
CA PRO A 38 -21.66 11.19 5.84
C PRO A 38 -22.34 9.93 6.41
N VAL A 39 -21.67 8.78 6.29
CA VAL A 39 -22.15 7.49 6.82
C VAL A 39 -21.88 7.38 8.33
N PHE A 40 -20.83 8.05 8.82
CA PHE A 40 -20.44 8.08 10.23
C PHE A 40 -20.52 9.49 10.78
N GLU A 41 -20.89 9.63 12.05
CA GLU A 41 -20.90 10.92 12.75
C GLU A 41 -19.53 11.57 12.77
N ASN A 42 -18.48 10.77 12.98
CA ASN A 42 -17.09 11.22 12.96
C ASN A 42 -16.30 10.53 11.86
N PRO A 43 -15.39 11.24 11.17
CA PRO A 43 -14.54 10.64 10.15
C PRO A 43 -13.57 9.63 10.78
N LEU A 44 -13.42 8.47 10.13
CA LEU A 44 -12.43 7.48 10.52
C LEU A 44 -11.05 7.92 10.00
N THR A 45 -10.08 8.01 10.91
CA THR A 45 -8.72 8.46 10.57
C THR A 45 -7.67 7.46 11.03
N ILE A 46 -6.63 7.32 10.21
CA ILE A 46 -5.42 6.55 10.53
C ILE A 46 -4.24 7.50 10.36
N ALA A 47 -3.41 7.63 11.39
CA ALA A 47 -2.20 8.44 11.37
C ALA A 47 -0.94 7.55 11.41
N GLN A 48 0.21 8.15 11.11
CA GLN A 48 1.54 7.54 11.21
C GLN A 48 1.71 6.27 10.36
N ILE A 49 1.15 6.28 9.15
CA ILE A 49 1.35 5.18 8.19
C ILE A 49 2.79 5.21 7.69
N SER A 50 3.55 4.13 7.96
CA SER A 50 4.93 3.98 7.46
C SER A 50 4.99 3.02 6.29
N PHE A 51 5.59 3.49 5.18
CA PHE A 51 5.89 2.70 3.98
C PHE A 51 7.35 2.22 3.95
N GLU A 52 8.04 2.27 5.08
CA GLU A 52 9.41 1.79 5.20
C GLU A 52 9.53 0.30 4.91
N LYS A 53 10.76 -0.12 4.65
CA LYS A 53 11.04 -1.53 4.48
C LYS A 53 10.82 -2.25 5.80
N LYS A 54 10.02 -3.31 5.77
CA LYS A 54 9.75 -4.19 6.90
C LYS A 54 10.31 -5.58 6.59
N GLU A 55 10.55 -6.35 7.65
CA GLU A 55 11.01 -7.73 7.51
C GLU A 55 9.81 -8.69 7.59
N PRO A 56 9.80 -9.75 6.76
CA PRO A 56 8.71 -10.74 6.77
C PRO A 56 8.74 -11.66 7.99
N ILE A 57 9.83 -11.68 8.75
CA ILE A 57 9.94 -12.38 10.03
C ILE A 57 10.61 -11.47 11.05
N VAL A 58 10.04 -11.37 12.23
CA VAL A 58 10.59 -10.67 13.39
C VAL A 58 10.39 -11.55 14.61
N ASP A 59 11.46 -11.80 15.38
CA ASP A 59 11.44 -12.63 16.60
C ASP A 59 10.72 -13.97 16.41
N HIS A 60 11.00 -14.64 15.30
CA HIS A 60 10.36 -15.89 14.91
C HIS A 60 8.84 -15.80 14.59
N LEU A 61 8.28 -14.61 14.45
CA LEU A 61 6.90 -14.40 14.04
C LEU A 61 6.84 -14.18 12.52
N LEU A 62 6.02 -14.95 11.82
CA LEU A 62 5.76 -14.75 10.40
C LEU A 62 4.80 -13.56 10.23
N MET A 63 5.30 -12.48 9.67
CA MET A 63 4.51 -11.27 9.40
C MET A 63 3.72 -11.42 8.10
N CYS A 64 2.44 -11.04 8.12
CA CYS A 64 1.56 -11.07 6.95
C CYS A 64 0.93 -9.72 6.68
N GLY A 65 0.56 -9.43 5.43
CA GLY A 65 -0.09 -8.19 5.05
C GLY A 65 0.78 -6.96 5.35
N ASP A 66 0.17 -5.91 5.89
CA ASP A 66 0.80 -4.62 6.14
C ASP A 66 1.92 -4.67 7.21
N THR A 67 1.92 -5.69 8.07
CA THR A 67 2.99 -5.90 9.07
C THR A 67 4.29 -6.37 8.41
N ALA A 68 4.22 -7.11 7.31
CA ALA A 68 5.37 -7.54 6.51
C ALA A 68 5.78 -6.53 5.44
N GLY A 69 4.87 -5.65 5.03
CA GLY A 69 5.14 -4.62 4.03
C GLY A 69 3.87 -3.92 3.56
N LEU A 70 3.80 -2.63 3.80
CA LEU A 70 2.68 -1.80 3.36
C LEU A 70 2.91 -1.28 1.94
N ILE A 71 1.98 -1.57 1.04
CA ILE A 71 1.96 -0.97 -0.28
C ILE A 71 1.17 0.34 -0.27
N HIS A 72 1.58 1.30 -1.11
CA HIS A 72 0.87 2.59 -1.17
C HIS A 72 -0.61 2.41 -1.57
N PRO A 73 -1.57 3.07 -0.89
CA PRO A 73 -3.01 2.91 -1.13
C PRO A 73 -3.46 3.15 -2.57
N LEU A 74 -2.76 4.01 -3.31
CA LEU A 74 -3.00 4.21 -4.76
C LEU A 74 -2.88 2.95 -5.60
N CYS A 75 -2.14 1.95 -5.12
CA CYS A 75 -2.03 0.68 -5.82
C CYS A 75 -3.28 -0.19 -5.65
N GLY A 76 -4.19 0.13 -4.68
CA GLY A 76 -5.44 -0.61 -4.44
C GLY A 76 -5.27 -2.09 -4.09
N ASN A 77 -4.08 -2.53 -3.70
CA ASN A 77 -3.71 -3.95 -3.64
C ASN A 77 -3.34 -4.47 -2.24
N GLY A 78 -3.57 -3.68 -1.19
CA GLY A 78 -3.20 -4.06 0.18
C GLY A 78 -3.91 -5.34 0.66
N MET A 79 -5.25 -5.43 0.49
CA MET A 79 -6.02 -6.61 0.87
C MET A 79 -5.59 -7.87 0.10
N ALA A 80 -5.37 -7.76 -1.22
CA ALA A 80 -4.88 -8.89 -2.01
C ALA A 80 -3.49 -9.35 -1.56
N MET A 81 -2.59 -8.42 -1.20
CA MET A 81 -1.30 -8.76 -0.61
C MET A 81 -1.44 -9.46 0.74
N ALA A 82 -2.36 -9.02 1.59
CA ALA A 82 -2.61 -9.66 2.88
C ALA A 82 -3.08 -11.10 2.72
N ILE A 83 -4.07 -11.35 1.86
CA ILE A 83 -4.57 -12.70 1.55
C ILE A 83 -3.46 -13.58 0.95
N HIS A 84 -2.70 -13.05 0.00
CA HIS A 84 -1.62 -13.79 -0.64
C HIS A 84 -0.49 -14.12 0.34
N SER A 85 -0.09 -13.19 1.21
CA SER A 85 0.93 -13.45 2.22
C SER A 85 0.47 -14.49 3.24
N ALA A 86 -0.80 -14.47 3.64
CA ALA A 86 -1.38 -15.51 4.50
C ALA A 86 -1.36 -16.89 3.83
N LYS A 87 -1.68 -16.97 2.52
CA LYS A 87 -1.55 -18.22 1.74
C LYS A 87 -0.11 -18.74 1.74
N LEU A 88 0.89 -17.87 1.56
CA LEU A 88 2.30 -18.27 1.60
C LEU A 88 2.72 -18.76 3.00
N ALA A 89 2.31 -18.04 4.05
CA ALA A 89 2.60 -18.43 5.42
C ALA A 89 1.96 -19.80 5.77
N SER A 90 0.68 -19.98 5.44
CA SER A 90 -0.01 -21.25 5.70
C SER A 90 0.63 -22.43 4.97
N GLY A 91 1.14 -22.23 3.75
CA GLY A 91 1.87 -23.26 3.00
C GLY A 91 3.14 -23.74 3.71
N VAL A 92 3.99 -22.82 4.16
CA VAL A 92 5.23 -23.19 4.87
C VAL A 92 4.97 -23.75 6.27
N ILE A 93 3.93 -23.25 6.97
CA ILE A 93 3.50 -23.78 8.27
C ILE A 93 2.99 -25.21 8.12
N ARG A 94 2.16 -25.49 7.10
CA ARG A 94 1.69 -26.84 6.83
C ARG A 94 2.84 -27.80 6.60
N ASN A 95 3.82 -27.47 5.76
CA ASN A 95 4.99 -28.32 5.54
C ASN A 95 5.78 -28.55 6.84
N TYR A 96 5.90 -27.55 7.71
CA TYR A 96 6.55 -27.68 9.01
C TYR A 96 5.82 -28.64 9.95
N LEU A 97 4.49 -28.69 9.90
CA LEU A 97 3.69 -29.57 10.75
C LEU A 97 3.61 -31.01 10.21
N GLU A 98 3.65 -31.18 8.88
CA GLU A 98 3.47 -32.49 8.22
C GLU A 98 4.81 -33.22 8.02
N GLU A 99 5.91 -32.51 7.79
CA GLU A 99 7.21 -33.09 7.45
C GLU A 99 8.20 -33.04 8.65
N LYS A 100 8.47 -34.19 9.26
CA LYS A 100 9.39 -34.30 10.43
C LYS A 100 10.79 -33.77 10.17
N THR A 101 11.28 -33.78 8.93
CA THR A 101 12.61 -33.30 8.52
C THR A 101 12.64 -31.82 8.20
N TYR A 102 11.49 -31.17 8.08
CA TYR A 102 11.35 -29.76 7.77
C TYR A 102 11.36 -28.91 9.03
N GLY A 103 12.54 -28.48 9.45
CA GLY A 103 12.73 -27.73 10.69
C GLY A 103 12.28 -26.27 10.60
N ARG A 104 12.05 -25.64 11.76
CA ARG A 104 11.63 -24.24 11.87
C ARG A 104 12.53 -23.28 11.10
N THR A 105 13.84 -23.43 11.22
CA THR A 105 14.81 -22.59 10.49
C THR A 105 14.62 -22.66 8.97
N GLN A 106 14.29 -23.84 8.44
CA GLN A 106 14.03 -24.00 7.02
C GLN A 106 12.70 -23.36 6.64
N MET A 107 11.66 -23.53 7.44
CA MET A 107 10.35 -22.87 7.26
C MET A 107 10.50 -21.34 7.16
N GLU A 108 11.24 -20.73 8.09
CA GLU A 108 11.47 -19.29 8.11
C GLU A 108 12.25 -18.82 6.87
N LYS A 109 13.30 -19.54 6.46
CA LYS A 109 14.05 -19.24 5.22
C LYS A 109 13.16 -19.31 3.98
N ASP A 110 12.33 -20.33 3.88
CA ASP A 110 11.45 -20.53 2.73
C ASP A 110 10.35 -19.47 2.70
N TYR A 111 9.83 -19.06 3.85
CA TYR A 111 8.90 -17.94 3.93
C TYR A 111 9.54 -16.64 3.43
N ILE A 112 10.71 -16.25 3.95
CA ILE A 112 11.44 -15.05 3.52
C ILE A 112 11.70 -15.08 2.02
N LYS A 113 12.18 -16.20 1.49
CA LYS A 113 12.49 -16.37 0.07
C LYS A 113 11.25 -16.20 -0.80
N THR A 114 10.16 -16.87 -0.42
CA THR A 114 8.92 -16.85 -1.21
C THR A 114 8.23 -15.50 -1.11
N TRP A 115 8.20 -14.90 0.08
CA TRP A 115 7.66 -13.57 0.32
C TRP A 115 8.42 -12.52 -0.52
N ASN A 116 9.75 -12.51 -0.46
CA ASN A 116 10.57 -11.59 -1.23
C ASN A 116 10.39 -11.76 -2.75
N ARG A 117 10.32 -12.99 -3.25
CA ARG A 117 10.06 -13.27 -4.67
C ARG A 117 8.71 -12.71 -5.12
N THR A 118 7.72 -12.74 -4.25
CA THR A 118 6.34 -12.35 -4.57
C THR A 118 6.13 -10.84 -4.44
N PHE A 119 6.67 -10.20 -3.40
CA PHE A 119 6.27 -8.83 -3.02
C PHE A 119 7.38 -7.77 -3.13
N LYS A 120 8.67 -8.15 -3.08
CA LYS A 120 9.78 -7.18 -3.03
C LYS A 120 9.74 -6.16 -4.16
N SER A 121 9.50 -6.59 -5.39
CA SER A 121 9.42 -5.69 -6.54
C SER A 121 8.20 -4.77 -6.46
N ARG A 122 7.02 -5.28 -6.09
CA ARG A 122 5.79 -4.48 -5.95
C ARG A 122 5.96 -3.37 -4.92
N LEU A 123 6.50 -3.71 -3.75
CA LEU A 123 6.77 -2.74 -2.67
C LEU A 123 7.81 -1.71 -3.09
N TRP A 124 8.81 -2.10 -3.87
CA TRP A 124 9.79 -1.17 -4.41
C TRP A 124 9.15 -0.17 -5.38
N TYR A 125 8.33 -0.65 -6.33
CA TYR A 125 7.59 0.22 -7.24
C TYR A 125 6.61 1.13 -6.48
N GLY A 126 5.89 0.60 -5.48
CA GLY A 126 4.99 1.39 -4.63
C GLY A 126 5.70 2.54 -3.92
N ARG A 127 6.89 2.30 -3.33
CA ARG A 127 7.71 3.36 -2.71
C ARG A 127 8.22 4.39 -3.71
N LYS A 128 8.61 3.97 -4.92
CA LYS A 128 9.02 4.91 -5.97
C LYS A 128 7.86 5.78 -6.44
N LEU A 129 6.68 5.20 -6.58
CA LEU A 129 5.45 5.94 -6.90
C LEU A 129 5.12 6.96 -5.81
N GLN A 130 5.18 6.56 -4.55
CA GLN A 130 4.99 7.46 -3.40
C GLN A 130 5.96 8.65 -3.43
N TYR A 131 7.25 8.40 -3.64
CA TYR A 131 8.25 9.45 -3.73
C TYR A 131 7.94 10.45 -4.86
N MET A 132 7.50 9.95 -6.01
CA MET A 132 7.08 10.77 -7.14
C MET A 132 5.87 11.65 -6.78
N LEU A 133 4.86 11.08 -6.11
CA LEU A 133 3.63 11.77 -5.73
C LEU A 133 3.85 12.85 -4.66
N LEU A 134 4.79 12.65 -3.74
CA LEU A 134 5.11 13.64 -2.71
C LEU A 134 5.91 14.84 -3.26
N ASN A 135 6.47 14.74 -4.45
CA ASN A 135 7.22 15.81 -5.09
C ASN A 135 6.44 16.38 -6.28
N LYS A 136 5.95 17.63 -6.14
CA LYS A 136 5.11 18.29 -7.15
C LYS A 136 5.73 18.27 -8.56
N LYS A 137 7.04 18.52 -8.68
CA LYS A 137 7.74 18.54 -9.97
C LYS A 137 7.69 17.17 -10.66
N TYR A 138 7.96 16.10 -9.90
CA TYR A 138 7.92 14.74 -10.45
C TYR A 138 6.49 14.27 -10.73
N MET A 139 5.53 14.71 -9.91
CA MET A 139 4.10 14.43 -10.14
C MET A 139 3.61 15.07 -11.44
N ASP A 140 3.86 16.36 -11.65
CA ASP A 140 3.46 17.06 -12.88
C ASP A 140 4.09 16.42 -14.13
N MET A 141 5.36 16.02 -14.05
CA MET A 141 6.04 15.32 -15.13
C MET A 141 5.44 13.93 -15.36
N GLY A 142 5.13 13.18 -14.30
CA GLY A 142 4.52 11.86 -14.37
C GLY A 142 3.12 11.90 -15.00
N VAL A 143 2.28 12.86 -14.60
CA VAL A 143 0.93 13.03 -15.16
C VAL A 143 1.01 13.36 -16.66
N ARG A 144 1.91 14.26 -17.08
CA ARG A 144 2.14 14.55 -18.50
C ARG A 144 2.60 13.33 -19.28
N ALA A 145 3.53 12.56 -18.72
CA ALA A 145 4.04 11.33 -19.35
C ALA A 145 2.92 10.28 -19.52
N ILE A 146 2.07 10.09 -18.51
CA ILE A 146 0.92 9.18 -18.58
C ILE A 146 -0.08 9.65 -19.65
N GLY A 147 -0.34 10.95 -19.73
CA GLY A 147 -1.22 11.53 -20.76
C GLY A 147 -0.66 11.39 -22.19
N SER A 148 0.67 11.39 -22.35
CA SER A 148 1.33 11.25 -23.66
C SER A 148 1.53 9.81 -24.11
N PHE A 149 1.63 8.84 -23.18
CA PHE A 149 1.93 7.43 -23.46
C PHE A 149 0.84 6.52 -22.89
N GLN A 150 -0.13 6.12 -23.73
CA GLN A 150 -1.30 5.31 -23.33
C GLN A 150 -0.93 3.98 -22.62
N GLY A 151 0.21 3.35 -22.95
CA GLY A 151 0.68 2.11 -22.32
C GLY A 151 1.35 2.27 -20.96
N LEU A 152 1.75 3.49 -20.59
CA LEU A 152 2.53 3.73 -19.36
C LEU A 152 1.72 3.44 -18.09
N LEU A 153 0.47 3.88 -18.05
CA LEU A 153 -0.43 3.62 -16.93
C LEU A 153 -0.67 2.11 -16.75
N SER A 154 -0.95 1.39 -17.83
CA SER A 154 -1.13 -0.07 -17.80
C SER A 154 0.12 -0.79 -17.31
N ALA A 155 1.31 -0.35 -17.72
CA ALA A 155 2.57 -0.92 -17.25
C ALA A 155 2.80 -0.67 -15.74
N ILE A 156 2.48 0.54 -15.23
CA ILE A 156 2.54 0.86 -13.80
C ILE A 156 1.58 -0.04 -13.01
N ILE A 157 0.33 -0.16 -13.47
CA ILE A 157 -0.68 -1.01 -12.85
C ILE A 157 -0.19 -2.47 -12.82
N ALA A 158 0.27 -3.03 -13.92
CA ALA A 158 0.77 -4.41 -13.99
C ALA A 158 1.94 -4.66 -13.01
N LYS A 159 2.84 -3.69 -12.83
CA LYS A 159 3.98 -3.80 -11.89
C LYS A 159 3.57 -3.69 -10.42
N THR A 160 2.50 -2.96 -10.12
CA THR A 160 2.01 -2.77 -8.74
C THR A 160 1.02 -3.84 -8.32
N HIS A 161 0.16 -4.35 -9.22
CA HIS A 161 -0.84 -5.38 -8.89
C HIS A 161 -0.27 -6.81 -8.88
N GLY A 162 0.70 -7.10 -9.74
CA GLY A 162 1.30 -8.43 -9.87
C GLY A 162 0.36 -9.46 -10.51
N LYS A 163 0.72 -10.74 -10.40
CA LYS A 163 -0.06 -11.84 -10.96
C LYS A 163 -1.26 -12.18 -10.09
N PRO A 164 -2.37 -12.71 -10.67
CA PRO A 164 -3.49 -13.26 -9.90
C PRO A 164 -3.03 -14.33 -8.90
N ILE A 165 -3.76 -14.44 -7.80
CA ILE A 165 -3.55 -15.48 -6.78
C ILE A 165 -4.28 -16.74 -7.31
N VAL A 166 -3.51 -17.73 -7.75
CA VAL A 166 -4.03 -19.05 -8.18
C VAL A 166 -3.96 -20.01 -7.01
#